data_74a66bf85369b20e76137fafdb047782
#
_entry.id   74a66bf85369b20e76137fafdb047782
#
_cell.length_a   1.000
_cell.length_b   1.000
_cell.length_c   1.000
_cell.angle_alpha   90.00
_cell.angle_beta   90.00
_cell.angle_gamma   90.00
#
_symmetry.space_group_name_H-M   'P 1'
#
loop_
_entity.id
_entity.type
_entity.pdbx_description
1 polymer ?
#
loop_
_entity_poly.entity_id
_entity_poly.type
_entity_poly.pdbx_seq_one_letter_code
_entity_poly.pdbx_strand_id
1 'polypeptide(L)'
;SSRPDRGSEIVETSAAGMEEELQLKYVSLLQSMIRASREYQYSEILRQAPEKFPFKPSESLIEPKTVFYQGVPGAYQELAARALFPSCEPQNVPTWEQVFQSVRDGKADIGVVPVENTTAGTVSEVYDLLLDYDLYINRSYIKKISHCLAAVPGTKLEDVKRVCSHPHALPQCHSFISEHDLEAIEVANTAIAAQNVQKKGDKSLAAICSQEAAVRYGLDILAEGINDMQHNETRFIAVSKTLTCQPEDNRIEIAFHIPNASGTLIKL
;
A
#
# COMPACT_ATOMS: atom_id res chain seq x y z
N SER A 1 12.35 22.30 -24.18
CA SER A 1 11.67 21.72 -25.33
C SER A 1 12.13 20.30 -25.51
N SER A 2 11.31 19.34 -25.09
CA SER A 2 11.54 17.93 -25.33
C SER A 2 11.51 17.67 -26.84
N ARG A 3 12.59 17.13 -27.38
CA ARG A 3 12.59 16.60 -28.76
C ARG A 3 11.54 15.47 -28.81
N PRO A 4 10.71 15.38 -29.84
CA PRO A 4 9.82 14.24 -30.01
C PRO A 4 10.66 12.95 -29.97
N ASP A 5 10.09 11.91 -29.37
CA ASP A 5 10.78 10.63 -29.22
C ASP A 5 11.13 10.09 -30.60
N ARG A 6 12.41 10.14 -30.96
CA ARG A 6 12.94 9.68 -32.24
C ARG A 6 12.55 8.23 -32.54
N GLY A 7 12.26 7.44 -31.52
CA GLY A 7 11.76 6.09 -31.65
C GLY A 7 10.35 6.02 -32.23
N SER A 8 9.45 6.87 -31.77
CA SER A 8 8.06 6.94 -32.31
C SER A 8 8.06 7.40 -33.77
N GLU A 9 8.88 8.38 -34.11
CA GLU A 9 9.00 8.87 -35.49
C GLU A 9 9.53 7.81 -36.47
N ILE A 10 10.50 6.99 -36.03
CA ILE A 10 11.03 5.86 -36.79
C ILE A 10 9.93 4.79 -37.01
N VAL A 11 9.18 4.47 -35.97
CA VAL A 11 8.09 3.47 -36.03
C VAL A 11 7.01 3.90 -37.01
N GLU A 12 6.51 5.14 -36.91
CA GLU A 12 5.47 5.68 -37.77
C GLU A 12 5.93 5.74 -39.25
N THR A 13 7.15 6.21 -39.48
CA THR A 13 7.69 6.34 -40.83
C THR A 13 7.94 4.97 -41.48
N SER A 14 8.43 4.00 -40.72
CA SER A 14 8.76 2.66 -41.23
C SER A 14 7.52 1.80 -41.51
N ALA A 15 6.40 2.08 -40.83
CA ALA A 15 5.16 1.35 -40.99
C ALA A 15 4.25 1.93 -42.09
N ALA A 16 4.58 3.11 -42.61
CA ALA A 16 3.77 3.80 -43.62
C ALA A 16 3.63 2.98 -44.92
N GLY A 17 2.40 2.77 -45.36
CA GLY A 17 2.09 2.05 -46.60
C GLY A 17 1.98 0.52 -46.48
N MET A 18 2.02 -0.03 -45.28
CA MET A 18 1.75 -1.46 -45.02
C MET A 18 0.25 -1.71 -44.86
N GLU A 19 -0.17 -2.95 -45.15
CA GLU A 19 -1.50 -3.45 -44.86
C GLU A 19 -1.75 -3.41 -43.33
N GLU A 20 -2.97 -3.03 -42.91
CA GLU A 20 -3.28 -2.66 -41.51
C GLU A 20 -2.89 -3.75 -40.47
N GLU A 21 -3.19 -5.02 -40.77
CA GLU A 21 -2.83 -6.13 -39.88
C GLU A 21 -1.31 -6.33 -39.77
N LEU A 22 -0.61 -6.18 -40.88
CA LEU A 22 0.84 -6.30 -40.95
C LEU A 22 1.51 -5.12 -40.26
N GLN A 23 0.94 -3.91 -40.42
CA GLN A 23 1.40 -2.69 -39.76
C GLN A 23 1.39 -2.80 -38.25
N LEU A 24 0.31 -3.32 -37.64
CA LEU A 24 0.22 -3.52 -36.20
C LEU A 24 1.28 -4.48 -35.66
N LYS A 25 1.51 -5.60 -36.36
CA LYS A 25 2.55 -6.57 -35.99
C LYS A 25 3.95 -6.00 -36.14
N TYR A 26 4.19 -5.25 -37.20
CA TYR A 26 5.49 -4.61 -37.46
C TYR A 26 5.81 -3.52 -36.44
N VAL A 27 4.83 -2.66 -36.09
CA VAL A 27 4.96 -1.65 -35.04
C VAL A 27 5.30 -2.29 -33.69
N SER A 28 4.61 -3.36 -33.31
CA SER A 28 4.87 -4.10 -32.07
C SER A 28 6.30 -4.68 -32.04
N LEU A 29 6.77 -5.23 -33.15
CA LEU A 29 8.14 -5.75 -33.29
C LEU A 29 9.18 -4.63 -33.14
N LEU A 30 9.00 -3.52 -33.86
CA LEU A 30 9.93 -2.37 -33.77
C LEU A 30 9.96 -1.78 -32.35
N GLN A 31 8.82 -1.65 -31.69
CA GLN A 31 8.77 -1.18 -30.30
C GLN A 31 9.52 -2.12 -29.36
N SER A 32 9.39 -3.44 -29.56
CA SER A 32 10.12 -4.45 -28.77
C SER A 32 11.63 -4.37 -29.03
N MET A 33 12.06 -4.17 -30.27
CA MET A 33 13.48 -3.98 -30.62
C MET A 33 14.05 -2.68 -30.01
N ILE A 34 13.30 -1.58 -30.08
CA ILE A 34 13.70 -0.30 -29.49
C ILE A 34 13.84 -0.45 -27.96
N ARG A 35 12.89 -1.15 -27.32
CA ARG A 35 12.94 -1.45 -25.88
C ARG A 35 14.21 -2.24 -25.53
N ALA A 36 14.44 -3.36 -26.18
CA ALA A 36 15.62 -4.19 -25.96
C ALA A 36 16.94 -3.41 -26.18
N SER A 37 16.99 -2.57 -27.22
CA SER A 37 18.15 -1.71 -27.48
C SER A 37 18.36 -0.68 -26.39
N ARG A 38 17.29 -0.05 -25.88
CA ARG A 38 17.36 0.89 -24.76
C ARG A 38 17.84 0.20 -23.48
N GLU A 39 17.28 -0.96 -23.15
CA GLU A 39 17.69 -1.76 -21.99
C GLU A 39 19.20 -2.10 -22.06
N TYR A 40 19.68 -2.53 -23.20
CA TYR A 40 21.10 -2.78 -23.42
C TYR A 40 21.94 -1.50 -23.25
N GLN A 41 21.54 -0.39 -23.87
CA GLN A 41 22.25 0.89 -23.76
C GLN A 41 22.28 1.41 -22.32
N TYR A 42 21.15 1.30 -21.58
CA TYR A 42 21.11 1.67 -20.17
C TYR A 42 22.01 0.78 -19.31
N SER A 43 22.03 -0.52 -19.56
CA SER A 43 22.93 -1.44 -18.84
C SER A 43 24.40 -1.10 -19.08
N GLU A 44 24.78 -0.70 -20.32
CA GLU A 44 26.13 -0.25 -20.63
C GLU A 44 26.48 1.09 -19.98
N ILE A 45 25.54 2.04 -19.96
CA ILE A 45 25.74 3.33 -19.27
C ILE A 45 25.90 3.11 -17.76
N LEU A 46 25.08 2.24 -17.15
CA LEU A 46 25.22 1.86 -15.76
C LEU A 46 26.58 1.23 -15.44
N ARG A 47 27.06 0.37 -16.33
CA ARG A 47 28.36 -0.29 -16.16
C ARG A 47 29.54 0.68 -16.29
N GLN A 48 29.44 1.67 -17.19
CA GLN A 48 30.51 2.60 -17.50
C GLN A 48 30.54 3.85 -16.61
N ALA A 49 29.38 4.26 -16.10
CA ALA A 49 29.24 5.48 -15.31
C ALA A 49 28.17 5.31 -14.20
N PRO A 50 28.40 4.41 -13.23
CA PRO A 50 27.45 4.15 -12.16
C PRO A 50 27.17 5.39 -11.30
N GLU A 51 28.08 6.37 -11.28
CA GLU A 51 27.90 7.63 -10.56
C GLU A 51 26.83 8.55 -11.16
N LYS A 52 26.42 8.32 -12.41
CA LYS A 52 25.32 9.07 -13.05
C LYS A 52 23.94 8.68 -12.53
N PHE A 53 23.87 7.57 -11.83
CA PHE A 53 22.63 7.14 -11.18
C PHE A 53 22.58 7.66 -9.74
N PRO A 54 21.46 8.26 -9.33
CA PRO A 54 21.31 8.77 -7.96
C PRO A 54 21.24 7.65 -6.91
N PHE A 55 21.23 6.38 -7.33
CA PHE A 55 21.11 5.23 -6.46
C PHE A 55 22.48 4.60 -6.23
N LYS A 56 22.87 4.52 -4.99
CA LYS A 56 23.98 3.67 -4.57
C LYS A 56 23.40 2.38 -4.02
N PRO A 57 23.73 1.22 -4.60
CA PRO A 57 23.38 -0.05 -3.97
C PRO A 57 23.89 -0.05 -2.53
N SER A 58 23.04 -0.37 -1.59
CA SER A 58 23.44 -0.59 -0.21
C SER A 58 23.70 -2.08 -0.03
N GLU A 59 24.90 -2.43 0.45
CA GLU A 59 25.25 -3.82 0.75
C GLU A 59 24.51 -4.33 1.99
N SER A 60 23.87 -3.43 2.75
CA SER A 60 23.09 -3.78 3.94
C SER A 60 21.66 -3.30 3.83
N LEU A 61 20.73 -4.14 4.28
CA LEU A 61 19.35 -3.73 4.53
C LEU A 61 19.30 -2.58 5.52
N ILE A 62 18.35 -1.66 5.36
CA ILE A 62 18.09 -0.66 6.39
C ILE A 62 17.61 -1.41 7.65
N GLU A 63 18.36 -1.27 8.73
CA GLU A 63 17.93 -1.63 10.08
C GLU A 63 17.52 -0.33 10.79
N PRO A 64 16.22 0.05 10.70
CA PRO A 64 15.77 1.31 11.26
C PRO A 64 15.77 1.26 12.78
N LYS A 65 16.15 2.37 13.42
CA LYS A 65 15.97 2.56 14.87
C LYS A 65 14.57 3.06 15.19
N THR A 66 13.97 3.77 14.25
CA THR A 66 12.65 4.39 14.42
C THR A 66 11.77 4.12 13.19
N VAL A 67 10.60 3.50 13.42
CA VAL A 67 9.58 3.22 12.42
C VAL A 67 8.27 3.86 12.84
N PHE A 68 7.69 4.69 11.96
CA PHE A 68 6.41 5.34 12.23
C PHE A 68 5.31 4.80 11.31
N TYR A 69 4.08 4.77 11.86
CA TYR A 69 2.88 4.40 11.13
C TYR A 69 1.70 5.29 11.56
N GLN A 70 0.66 5.37 10.74
CA GLN A 70 -0.56 6.12 11.07
C GLN A 70 -1.55 5.22 11.82
N GLY A 71 -2.22 5.78 12.84
CA GLY A 71 -3.33 5.15 13.52
C GLY A 71 -3.08 4.93 15.01
N VAL A 72 -3.63 3.83 15.54
CA VAL A 72 -3.48 3.44 16.95
C VAL A 72 -2.90 2.03 17.03
N PRO A 73 -2.37 1.65 18.20
CA PRO A 73 -1.92 0.27 18.42
C PRO A 73 -2.99 -0.77 18.08
N GLY A 74 -2.60 -1.82 17.34
CA GLY A 74 -3.50 -2.84 16.80
C GLY A 74 -3.98 -2.57 15.37
N ALA A 75 -3.66 -1.42 14.78
CA ALA A 75 -3.99 -1.13 13.37
C ALA A 75 -3.20 -2.03 12.40
N TYR A 76 -3.79 -2.32 11.23
CA TYR A 76 -3.10 -3.11 10.18
C TYR A 76 -1.76 -2.51 9.75
N GLN A 77 -1.61 -1.19 9.82
CA GLN A 77 -0.34 -0.52 9.54
C GLN A 77 0.75 -0.87 10.57
N GLU A 78 0.41 -0.97 11.87
CA GLU A 78 1.36 -1.46 12.88
C GLU A 78 1.79 -2.89 12.57
N LEU A 79 0.84 -3.76 12.22
CA LEU A 79 1.13 -5.15 11.89
C LEU A 79 2.06 -5.26 10.67
N ALA A 80 1.86 -4.42 9.66
CA ALA A 80 2.74 -4.32 8.50
C ALA A 80 4.14 -3.80 8.90
N ALA A 81 4.21 -2.78 9.75
CA ALA A 81 5.48 -2.23 10.24
C ALA A 81 6.29 -3.28 11.03
N ARG A 82 5.64 -4.05 11.90
CA ARG A 82 6.28 -5.16 12.65
C ARG A 82 6.74 -6.30 11.74
N ALA A 83 5.98 -6.61 10.69
CA ALA A 83 6.35 -7.64 9.73
C ALA A 83 7.56 -7.22 8.87
N LEU A 84 7.62 -5.94 8.46
CA LEU A 84 8.72 -5.39 7.69
C LEU A 84 9.99 -5.19 8.51
N PHE A 85 9.86 -4.80 9.78
CA PHE A 85 10.95 -4.43 10.68
C PHE A 85 10.77 -5.06 12.08
N PRO A 86 10.93 -6.38 12.21
CA PRO A 86 10.63 -7.11 13.45
C PRO A 86 11.54 -6.75 14.63
N SER A 87 12.72 -6.20 14.37
CA SER A 87 13.67 -5.74 15.41
C SER A 87 13.36 -4.33 15.95
N CYS A 88 12.38 -3.62 15.38
CA CYS A 88 12.03 -2.26 15.77
C CYS A 88 10.60 -2.20 16.32
N GLU A 89 10.41 -1.52 17.46
CA GLU A 89 9.07 -1.23 17.99
C GLU A 89 8.50 -0.02 17.25
N PRO A 90 7.45 -0.19 16.41
CA PRO A 90 6.91 0.92 15.63
C PRO A 90 6.10 1.89 16.51
N GLN A 91 6.19 3.18 16.19
CA GLN A 91 5.49 4.26 16.87
C GLN A 91 4.37 4.82 15.98
N ASN A 92 3.25 5.17 16.61
CA ASN A 92 2.11 5.69 15.87
C ASN A 92 2.04 7.21 15.87
N VAL A 93 1.52 7.76 14.77
CA VAL A 93 1.14 9.18 14.61
C VAL A 93 -0.29 9.28 14.08
N PRO A 94 -0.98 10.42 14.28
CA PRO A 94 -2.40 10.56 13.91
C PRO A 94 -2.69 10.48 12.40
N THR A 95 -1.83 11.02 11.55
CA THR A 95 -2.09 11.15 10.10
C THR A 95 -0.95 10.60 9.24
N TRP A 96 -1.25 10.23 7.99
CA TRP A 96 -0.21 9.85 7.03
C TRP A 96 0.76 10.99 6.75
N GLU A 97 0.26 12.22 6.63
CA GLU A 97 1.12 13.39 6.46
C GLU A 97 2.17 13.49 7.57
N GLN A 98 1.79 13.25 8.84
CA GLN A 98 2.74 13.24 9.95
C GLN A 98 3.76 12.11 9.86
N VAL A 99 3.42 10.96 9.27
CA VAL A 99 4.38 9.89 8.96
C VAL A 99 5.43 10.42 7.99
N PHE A 100 5.00 10.98 6.84
CA PHE A 100 5.88 11.52 5.82
C PHE A 100 6.74 12.67 6.36
N GLN A 101 6.14 13.61 7.08
CA GLN A 101 6.83 14.73 7.72
C GLN A 101 7.90 14.26 8.70
N SER A 102 7.59 13.23 9.51
CA SER A 102 8.55 12.70 10.48
C SER A 102 9.75 12.06 9.81
N VAL A 103 9.56 11.36 8.69
CA VAL A 103 10.65 10.81 7.90
C VAL A 103 11.47 11.93 7.26
N ARG A 104 10.83 12.89 6.60
CA ARG A 104 11.50 14.05 5.99
C ARG A 104 12.34 14.83 7.03
N ASP A 105 11.80 15.05 8.21
CA ASP A 105 12.45 15.82 9.28
C ASP A 105 13.52 14.99 10.04
N GLY A 106 13.67 13.69 9.72
CA GLY A 106 14.65 12.79 10.36
C GLY A 106 14.27 12.35 11.78
N LYS A 107 12.99 12.50 12.16
CA LYS A 107 12.44 11.97 13.43
C LYS A 107 12.16 10.48 13.34
N ALA A 108 11.88 9.99 12.15
CA ALA A 108 11.73 8.57 11.85
C ALA A 108 12.70 8.19 10.72
N ASP A 109 13.30 7.01 10.81
CA ASP A 109 14.11 6.44 9.73
C ASP A 109 13.21 5.92 8.61
N ILE A 110 12.08 5.32 8.98
CA ILE A 110 11.11 4.70 8.09
C ILE A 110 9.69 5.13 8.45
N GLY A 111 8.88 5.39 7.41
CA GLY A 111 7.43 5.47 7.50
C GLY A 111 6.78 4.25 6.83
N VAL A 112 5.76 3.65 7.46
CA VAL A 112 4.99 2.56 6.84
C VAL A 112 3.57 3.03 6.58
N VAL A 113 3.15 2.98 5.31
CA VAL A 113 1.85 3.49 4.84
C VAL A 113 1.19 2.53 3.84
N PRO A 114 -0.15 2.48 3.76
CA PRO A 114 -0.86 1.70 2.76
C PRO A 114 -0.87 2.43 1.42
N VAL A 115 -0.78 1.70 0.31
CA VAL A 115 -0.90 2.29 -1.05
C VAL A 115 -2.09 1.76 -1.82
N GLU A 116 -2.51 0.53 -1.53
CA GLU A 116 -3.56 -0.13 -2.28
C GLU A 116 -4.24 -1.20 -1.42
N ASN A 117 -5.56 -1.34 -1.59
CA ASN A 117 -6.32 -2.46 -1.06
C ASN A 117 -7.15 -3.08 -2.18
N THR A 118 -7.22 -4.41 -2.24
CA THR A 118 -7.89 -5.14 -3.32
C THR A 118 -9.39 -4.85 -3.42
N THR A 119 -10.04 -4.44 -2.33
CA THR A 119 -11.48 -4.13 -2.29
C THR A 119 -11.77 -2.63 -2.27
N ALA A 120 -10.93 -1.82 -1.63
CA ALA A 120 -11.13 -0.38 -1.50
C ALA A 120 -10.37 0.43 -2.58
N GLY A 121 -9.44 -0.21 -3.32
CA GLY A 121 -8.67 0.44 -4.37
C GLY A 121 -7.45 1.20 -3.85
N THR A 122 -7.04 2.18 -4.62
CA THR A 122 -5.84 3.00 -4.41
C THR A 122 -6.03 4.01 -3.27
N VAL A 123 -5.02 4.18 -2.43
CA VAL A 123 -4.99 5.21 -1.37
C VAL A 123 -4.38 6.50 -1.94
N SER A 124 -5.20 7.29 -2.64
CA SER A 124 -4.74 8.48 -3.41
C SER A 124 -3.95 9.48 -2.56
N GLU A 125 -4.40 9.75 -1.33
CA GLU A 125 -3.72 10.66 -0.40
C GLU A 125 -2.25 10.25 -0.16
N VAL A 126 -1.96 8.95 -0.07
CA VAL A 126 -0.58 8.49 0.14
C VAL A 126 0.27 8.67 -1.10
N TYR A 127 -0.31 8.53 -2.31
CA TYR A 127 0.40 8.82 -3.56
C TYR A 127 0.71 10.31 -3.69
N ASP A 128 -0.22 11.19 -3.33
CA ASP A 128 0.01 12.63 -3.32
C ASP A 128 1.15 13.00 -2.35
N LEU A 129 1.13 12.43 -1.15
CA LEU A 129 2.21 12.62 -0.16
C LEU A 129 3.57 12.08 -0.64
N LEU A 130 3.61 10.95 -1.36
CA LEU A 130 4.85 10.44 -1.96
C LEU A 130 5.48 11.44 -2.91
N LEU A 131 4.67 12.11 -3.73
CA LEU A 131 5.15 13.12 -4.67
C LEU A 131 5.57 14.41 -3.97
N ASP A 132 4.83 14.84 -2.93
CA ASP A 132 5.07 16.10 -2.22
C ASP A 132 6.31 16.05 -1.31
N TYR A 133 6.61 14.89 -0.75
CA TYR A 133 7.69 14.74 0.25
C TYR A 133 9.01 14.23 -0.30
N ASP A 134 9.08 13.83 -1.58
CA ASP A 134 10.29 13.33 -2.26
C ASP A 134 10.99 12.22 -1.46
N LEU A 135 10.21 11.24 -1.00
CA LEU A 135 10.70 10.07 -0.28
C LEU A 135 10.78 8.85 -1.18
N TYR A 136 11.66 7.93 -0.84
CA TYR A 136 11.92 6.70 -1.60
C TYR A 136 11.16 5.51 -1.01
N ILE A 137 10.60 4.68 -1.88
CA ILE A 137 10.03 3.38 -1.51
C ILE A 137 11.16 2.36 -1.44
N ASN A 138 11.37 1.76 -0.26
CA ASN A 138 12.45 0.79 -0.06
C ASN A 138 11.98 -0.65 0.08
N ARG A 139 10.77 -0.86 0.58
CA ARG A 139 10.17 -2.19 0.74
C ARG A 139 8.67 -2.13 0.54
N SER A 140 8.12 -3.26 0.14
CA SER A 140 6.69 -3.48 -0.01
C SER A 140 6.28 -4.75 0.74
N TYR A 141 5.10 -4.73 1.35
CA TYR A 141 4.55 -5.85 2.09
C TYR A 141 3.05 -5.98 1.83
N ILE A 142 2.62 -7.17 1.46
CA ILE A 142 1.20 -7.48 1.25
C ILE A 142 0.68 -8.17 2.52
N LYS A 143 -0.28 -7.54 3.18
CA LYS A 143 -0.96 -8.09 4.36
C LYS A 143 -2.36 -8.54 3.97
N LYS A 144 -2.69 -9.80 4.22
CA LYS A 144 -4.06 -10.28 4.17
C LYS A 144 -4.88 -9.59 5.26
N ILE A 145 -6.03 -9.04 4.89
CA ILE A 145 -6.97 -8.37 5.76
C ILE A 145 -8.10 -9.35 6.11
N SER A 146 -8.11 -9.81 7.34
CA SER A 146 -9.15 -10.69 7.86
C SER A 146 -9.81 -10.02 9.07
N HIS A 147 -11.10 -9.83 8.98
CA HIS A 147 -11.86 -9.24 10.07
C HIS A 147 -12.47 -10.34 10.94
N CYS A 148 -12.52 -10.07 12.23
CA CYS A 148 -13.28 -10.84 13.22
C CYS A 148 -14.31 -9.95 13.90
N LEU A 149 -15.34 -10.56 14.47
CA LEU A 149 -16.24 -9.93 15.42
C LEU A 149 -15.69 -10.13 16.82
N ALA A 150 -15.43 -9.06 17.54
CA ALA A 150 -14.85 -9.11 18.89
C ALA A 150 -15.66 -8.26 19.87
N ALA A 151 -15.88 -8.77 21.07
CA ALA A 151 -16.67 -8.12 22.11
C ALA A 151 -16.00 -8.25 23.49
N VAL A 152 -16.53 -7.57 24.49
CA VAL A 152 -16.02 -7.69 25.87
C VAL A 152 -16.17 -9.13 26.37
N PRO A 153 -15.27 -9.59 27.25
CA PRO A 153 -15.24 -10.98 27.71
C PRO A 153 -16.57 -11.48 28.29
N GLY A 154 -16.92 -12.71 27.92
CA GLY A 154 -18.14 -13.36 28.33
C GLY A 154 -19.41 -12.82 27.64
N THR A 155 -19.26 -12.16 26.49
CA THR A 155 -20.36 -11.79 25.58
C THR A 155 -20.65 -12.98 24.67
N LYS A 156 -21.94 -13.27 24.43
CA LYS A 156 -22.35 -14.22 23.40
C LYS A 156 -22.79 -13.47 22.15
N LEU A 157 -22.74 -14.14 21.00
CA LEU A 157 -23.13 -13.53 19.72
C LEU A 157 -24.56 -13.00 19.73
N GLU A 158 -25.47 -13.70 20.41
CA GLU A 158 -26.88 -13.33 20.60
C GLU A 158 -27.11 -12.06 21.42
N ASP A 159 -26.14 -11.66 22.25
CA ASP A 159 -26.20 -10.43 23.04
C ASP A 159 -25.87 -9.18 22.19
N VAL A 160 -25.13 -9.35 21.09
CA VAL A 160 -24.66 -8.26 20.23
C VAL A 160 -25.86 -7.69 19.44
N LYS A 161 -26.02 -6.38 19.47
CA LYS A 161 -27.03 -5.64 18.69
C LYS A 161 -26.37 -4.63 17.73
N ARG A 162 -25.18 -4.18 18.06
CA ARG A 162 -24.48 -3.14 17.31
C ARG A 162 -23.03 -3.55 17.05
N VAL A 163 -22.54 -3.16 15.88
CA VAL A 163 -21.14 -3.35 15.53
C VAL A 163 -20.51 -2.02 15.15
N CYS A 164 -19.26 -1.79 15.54
CA CYS A 164 -18.53 -0.61 15.10
C CYS A 164 -17.28 -1.00 14.34
N SER A 165 -16.96 -0.25 13.29
CA SER A 165 -15.75 -0.39 12.51
C SER A 165 -15.49 0.82 11.59
N HIS A 166 -14.39 0.75 10.81
CA HIS A 166 -14.10 1.72 9.77
C HIS A 166 -15.14 1.66 8.63
N PRO A 167 -15.52 2.80 8.01
CA PRO A 167 -16.47 2.84 6.90
C PRO A 167 -16.16 1.89 5.74
N HIS A 168 -14.89 1.60 5.48
CA HIS A 168 -14.50 0.64 4.44
C HIS A 168 -14.57 -0.82 4.91
N ALA A 169 -14.51 -1.10 6.21
CA ALA A 169 -14.57 -2.46 6.73
C ALA A 169 -16.02 -2.97 6.90
N LEU A 170 -16.96 -2.08 7.21
CA LEU A 170 -18.36 -2.44 7.37
C LEU A 170 -18.98 -3.06 6.10
N PRO A 171 -18.84 -2.47 4.90
CA PRO A 171 -19.32 -3.08 3.67
C PRO A 171 -18.64 -4.41 3.34
N GLN A 172 -17.40 -4.61 3.76
CA GLN A 172 -16.66 -5.87 3.55
C GLN A 172 -17.17 -7.04 4.40
N CYS A 173 -18.04 -6.76 5.39
CA CYS A 173 -18.67 -7.73 6.27
C CYS A 173 -20.21 -7.63 6.23
N HIS A 174 -20.74 -7.12 5.09
CA HIS A 174 -22.16 -6.83 4.96
C HIS A 174 -23.05 -8.06 5.17
N SER A 175 -22.69 -9.21 4.60
CA SER A 175 -23.46 -10.45 4.75
C SER A 175 -23.57 -10.84 6.21
N PHE A 176 -22.47 -10.84 6.94
CA PHE A 176 -22.47 -11.18 8.37
C PHE A 176 -23.30 -10.20 9.21
N ILE A 177 -23.18 -8.89 8.94
CA ILE A 177 -23.95 -7.84 9.63
C ILE A 177 -25.45 -8.03 9.39
N SER A 178 -25.84 -8.31 8.15
CA SER A 178 -27.24 -8.51 7.75
C SER A 178 -27.83 -9.80 8.31
N GLU A 179 -27.10 -10.91 8.27
CA GLU A 179 -27.53 -12.21 8.79
C GLU A 179 -27.87 -12.18 10.30
N HIS A 180 -27.17 -11.31 11.04
CA HIS A 180 -27.34 -11.19 12.49
C HIS A 180 -28.13 -9.94 12.91
N ASP A 181 -28.71 -9.21 11.96
CA ASP A 181 -29.56 -8.00 12.20
C ASP A 181 -28.83 -6.95 13.08
N LEU A 182 -27.54 -6.67 12.76
CA LEU A 182 -26.70 -5.80 13.55
C LEU A 182 -26.74 -4.37 13.02
N GLU A 183 -26.85 -3.39 13.92
CA GLU A 183 -26.72 -1.97 13.60
C GLU A 183 -25.24 -1.59 13.44
N ALA A 184 -24.87 -1.02 12.29
CA ALA A 184 -23.48 -0.62 11.99
C ALA A 184 -23.20 0.82 12.44
N ILE A 185 -22.09 1.02 13.14
CA ILE A 185 -21.59 2.32 13.64
C ILE A 185 -20.20 2.58 13.05
N GLU A 186 -20.03 3.71 12.40
CA GLU A 186 -18.76 4.11 11.83
C GLU A 186 -17.81 4.70 12.87
N VAL A 187 -16.52 4.32 12.80
CA VAL A 187 -15.42 4.87 13.57
C VAL A 187 -14.18 5.04 12.70
N ALA A 188 -13.23 5.83 13.16
CA ALA A 188 -12.08 6.24 12.35
C ALA A 188 -11.17 5.11 11.85
N ASN A 189 -11.05 3.98 12.57
CA ASN A 189 -10.40 2.76 12.09
C ASN A 189 -10.82 1.52 12.89
N THR A 190 -10.47 0.34 12.40
CA THR A 190 -10.83 -0.96 12.97
C THR A 190 -10.23 -1.19 14.37
N ALA A 191 -9.02 -0.69 14.66
CA ALA A 191 -8.42 -0.83 15.99
C ALA A 191 -9.03 0.13 17.00
N ILE A 192 -9.47 1.33 16.57
CA ILE A 192 -10.28 2.24 17.40
C ILE A 192 -11.64 1.59 17.75
N ALA A 193 -12.21 0.81 16.83
CA ALA A 193 -13.43 0.04 17.14
C ALA A 193 -13.21 -0.90 18.32
N ALA A 194 -12.14 -1.71 18.28
CA ALA A 194 -11.79 -2.60 19.39
C ALA A 194 -11.53 -1.83 20.70
N GLN A 195 -10.80 -0.71 20.63
CA GLN A 195 -10.56 0.14 21.78
C GLN A 195 -11.85 0.72 22.39
N ASN A 196 -12.79 1.14 21.54
CA ASN A 196 -14.07 1.68 21.96
C ASN A 196 -14.94 0.64 22.68
N VAL A 197 -14.99 -0.59 22.12
CA VAL A 197 -15.72 -1.71 22.73
C VAL A 197 -15.14 -2.02 24.13
N GLN A 198 -13.82 -2.11 24.22
CA GLN A 198 -13.14 -2.34 25.50
C GLN A 198 -13.47 -1.25 26.53
N LYS A 199 -13.40 0.02 26.14
CA LYS A 199 -13.65 1.18 27.04
C LYS A 199 -15.11 1.25 27.50
N LYS A 200 -16.08 0.91 26.63
CA LYS A 200 -17.50 0.97 26.95
C LYS A 200 -17.97 -0.17 27.84
N GLY A 201 -17.36 -1.35 27.74
CA GLY A 201 -17.74 -2.53 28.50
C GLY A 201 -19.17 -3.04 28.24
N ASP A 202 -19.77 -2.63 27.13
CA ASP A 202 -21.16 -2.93 26.75
C ASP A 202 -21.23 -4.22 25.92
N LYS A 203 -21.88 -5.25 26.45
CA LYS A 203 -22.06 -6.54 25.77
C LYS A 203 -22.91 -6.46 24.52
N SER A 204 -23.75 -5.43 24.36
CA SER A 204 -24.54 -5.22 23.15
C SER A 204 -23.74 -4.64 21.98
N LEU A 205 -22.47 -4.23 22.19
CA LEU A 205 -21.62 -3.62 21.20
C LEU A 205 -20.40 -4.50 20.94
N ALA A 206 -20.16 -4.82 19.66
CA ALA A 206 -18.96 -5.53 19.21
C ALA A 206 -18.15 -4.69 18.21
N ALA A 207 -16.88 -5.03 18.03
CA ALA A 207 -15.99 -4.45 17.04
C ALA A 207 -15.78 -5.41 15.86
N ILE A 208 -15.79 -4.90 14.65
CA ILE A 208 -15.23 -5.58 13.49
C ILE A 208 -13.78 -5.07 13.35
N CYS A 209 -12.81 -5.94 13.63
CA CYS A 209 -11.40 -5.60 13.70
C CYS A 209 -10.50 -6.78 13.32
N SER A 210 -9.18 -6.60 13.39
CA SER A 210 -8.21 -7.70 13.27
C SER A 210 -8.20 -8.56 14.55
N GLN A 211 -7.81 -9.82 14.44
CA GLN A 211 -7.62 -10.69 15.61
C GLN A 211 -6.57 -10.11 16.57
N GLU A 212 -5.48 -9.53 16.01
CA GLU A 212 -4.43 -8.90 16.80
C GLU A 212 -4.93 -7.70 17.60
N ALA A 213 -5.85 -6.90 17.02
CA ALA A 213 -6.49 -5.80 17.74
C ALA A 213 -7.41 -6.34 18.84
N ALA A 214 -8.21 -7.38 18.58
CA ALA A 214 -9.06 -8.02 19.59
C ALA A 214 -8.24 -8.52 20.79
N VAL A 215 -7.17 -9.26 20.53
CA VAL A 215 -6.25 -9.75 21.58
C VAL A 215 -5.62 -8.60 22.36
N ARG A 216 -5.13 -7.58 21.66
CA ARG A 216 -4.48 -6.42 22.29
C ARG A 216 -5.39 -5.67 23.25
N TYR A 217 -6.66 -5.54 22.92
CA TYR A 217 -7.65 -4.85 23.74
C TYR A 217 -8.43 -5.79 24.69
N GLY A 218 -7.99 -7.05 24.81
CA GLY A 218 -8.59 -8.02 25.74
C GLY A 218 -10.04 -8.34 25.44
N LEU A 219 -10.38 -8.43 24.15
CA LEU A 219 -11.72 -8.79 23.70
C LEU A 219 -11.78 -10.28 23.36
N ASP A 220 -12.94 -10.90 23.58
CA ASP A 220 -13.26 -12.24 23.11
C ASP A 220 -13.64 -12.19 21.63
N ILE A 221 -13.09 -13.10 20.83
CA ILE A 221 -13.45 -13.25 19.41
C ILE A 221 -14.69 -14.13 19.32
N LEU A 222 -15.81 -13.56 18.84
CA LEU A 222 -17.08 -14.25 18.69
C LEU A 222 -17.24 -14.95 17.34
N ALA A 223 -16.61 -14.39 16.28
CA ALA A 223 -16.57 -14.97 14.94
C ALA A 223 -15.31 -14.54 14.20
N GLU A 224 -14.75 -15.44 13.41
CA GLU A 224 -13.54 -15.21 12.62
C GLU A 224 -13.86 -15.22 11.13
N GLY A 225 -13.03 -14.47 10.34
CA GLY A 225 -13.08 -14.51 8.88
C GLY A 225 -14.42 -14.04 8.31
N ILE A 226 -15.03 -13.04 8.93
CA ILE A 226 -16.37 -12.52 8.60
C ILE A 226 -16.42 -11.65 7.34
N ASN A 227 -15.31 -11.56 6.60
CA ASN A 227 -15.25 -10.85 5.32
C ASN A 227 -16.09 -11.56 4.25
N ASP A 228 -16.88 -10.82 3.50
CA ASP A 228 -17.65 -11.34 2.35
C ASP A 228 -16.73 -11.87 1.24
N MET A 229 -15.58 -11.23 1.04
CA MET A 229 -14.58 -11.65 0.08
C MET A 229 -13.38 -12.29 0.76
N GLN A 230 -13.00 -13.50 0.33
CA GLN A 230 -11.83 -14.23 0.88
C GLN A 230 -10.50 -13.60 0.51
N HIS A 231 -10.44 -12.88 -0.63
CA HIS A 231 -9.25 -12.17 -1.12
C HIS A 231 -9.38 -10.69 -0.81
N ASN A 232 -8.99 -10.32 0.41
CA ASN A 232 -8.84 -8.93 0.83
C ASN A 232 -7.42 -8.73 1.31
N GLU A 233 -6.66 -7.94 0.57
CA GLU A 233 -5.25 -7.68 0.83
C GLU A 233 -4.96 -6.18 0.74
N THR A 234 -4.09 -5.71 1.63
CA THR A 234 -3.57 -4.34 1.58
C THR A 234 -2.08 -4.39 1.32
N ARG A 235 -1.63 -3.64 0.33
CA ARG A 235 -0.22 -3.42 0.07
C ARG A 235 0.25 -2.21 0.86
N PHE A 236 1.26 -2.43 1.69
CA PHE A 236 1.97 -1.40 2.45
C PHE A 236 3.34 -1.19 1.85
N ILE A 237 3.82 0.04 1.94
CA ILE A 237 5.19 0.41 1.55
C ILE A 237 5.92 1.01 2.74
N ALA A 238 7.23 0.82 2.74
CA ALA A 238 8.16 1.47 3.65
C ALA A 238 8.87 2.60 2.90
N VAL A 239 8.73 3.83 3.41
CA VAL A 239 9.32 5.03 2.82
C VAL A 239 10.45 5.58 3.69
N SER A 240 11.52 6.07 3.06
CA SER A 240 12.63 6.73 3.73
C SER A 240 13.26 7.85 2.89
N LYS A 241 14.18 8.60 3.49
CA LYS A 241 14.96 9.67 2.81
C LYS A 241 16.03 9.13 1.87
N THR A 242 16.41 7.87 2.02
CA THR A 242 17.49 7.25 1.25
C THR A 242 16.95 6.02 0.55
N LEU A 243 17.17 5.91 -0.76
CA LEU A 243 16.89 4.69 -1.48
C LEU A 243 17.98 3.65 -1.17
N THR A 244 17.55 2.46 -0.77
CA THR A 244 18.43 1.30 -0.63
C THR A 244 18.02 0.24 -1.62
N CYS A 245 19.00 -0.29 -2.35
CA CYS A 245 18.81 -1.37 -3.30
C CYS A 245 19.75 -2.51 -2.90
N GLN A 246 19.27 -3.73 -2.99
CA GLN A 246 20.08 -4.94 -2.79
C GLN A 246 20.40 -5.55 -4.17
N PRO A 247 21.50 -6.27 -4.33
CA PRO A 247 21.81 -6.95 -5.58
C PRO A 247 20.74 -7.94 -6.04
N GLU A 248 19.96 -8.49 -5.10
CA GLU A 248 18.89 -9.45 -5.33
C GLU A 248 17.54 -8.80 -5.66
N ASP A 249 17.42 -7.48 -5.53
CA ASP A 249 16.19 -6.75 -5.85
C ASP A 249 15.88 -6.86 -7.34
N ASN A 250 14.73 -7.44 -7.66
CA ASN A 250 14.29 -7.70 -9.02
C ASN A 250 13.02 -6.93 -9.40
N ARG A 251 12.60 -5.98 -8.57
CA ARG A 251 11.42 -5.14 -8.77
C ARG A 251 11.74 -3.70 -8.45
N ILE A 252 11.10 -2.80 -9.20
CA ILE A 252 11.14 -1.35 -8.98
C ILE A 252 9.70 -0.88 -8.79
N GLU A 253 9.44 -0.11 -7.75
CA GLU A 253 8.22 0.67 -7.60
C GLU A 253 8.49 2.12 -7.93
N ILE A 254 7.67 2.69 -8.84
CA ILE A 254 7.80 4.08 -9.27
C ILE A 254 6.44 4.74 -9.09
N ALA A 255 6.39 5.83 -8.32
CA ALA A 255 5.26 6.72 -8.26
C ALA A 255 5.52 7.96 -9.13
N PHE A 256 4.60 8.30 -10.02
CA PHE A 256 4.73 9.48 -10.87
C PHE A 256 3.35 10.07 -11.16
N HIS A 257 3.34 11.37 -11.39
CA HIS A 257 2.15 12.10 -11.81
C HIS A 257 2.08 12.17 -13.32
N ILE A 258 0.92 11.83 -13.88
CA ILE A 258 0.64 11.93 -15.31
C ILE A 258 -0.38 13.06 -15.53
N PRO A 259 -0.12 14.02 -16.43
CA PRO A 259 -1.15 14.97 -16.84
C PRO A 259 -2.39 14.25 -17.37
N ASN A 260 -3.57 14.63 -16.92
CA ASN A 260 -4.83 14.03 -17.37
C ASN A 260 -5.16 14.49 -18.81
N ALA A 261 -4.45 13.92 -19.79
CA ALA A 261 -4.66 14.19 -21.20
C ALA A 261 -4.75 12.86 -21.98
N SER A 262 -5.56 12.83 -23.01
CA SER A 262 -5.73 11.63 -23.85
C SER A 262 -4.41 11.16 -24.44
N GLY A 263 -4.08 9.88 -24.29
CA GLY A 263 -2.86 9.24 -24.81
C GLY A 263 -1.59 9.46 -24.00
N THR A 264 -1.64 10.09 -22.82
CA THR A 264 -0.44 10.33 -21.98
C THR A 264 0.18 9.03 -21.48
N LEU A 265 -0.63 8.03 -21.13
CA LEU A 265 -0.17 6.69 -20.69
C LEU A 265 0.61 5.94 -21.79
N ILE A 266 0.34 6.22 -23.06
CA ILE A 266 1.00 5.55 -24.19
C ILE A 266 2.40 6.16 -24.43
N LYS A 267 2.64 7.36 -23.90
CA LYS A 267 3.92 8.09 -24.07
C LYS A 267 4.93 7.83 -22.95
N LEU A 268 4.56 7.04 -21.95
CA LEU A 268 5.45 6.53 -20.89
C LEU A 268 6.16 5.27 -21.35
#